data_c181270e066c15817897024b65bd9fbc
#
_entry.id   c181270e066c15817897024b65bd9fbc
#
_cell.length_a   1.000
_cell.length_b   1.000
_cell.length_c   1.000
_cell.angle_alpha   90.00
_cell.angle_beta   90.00
_cell.angle_gamma   90.00
#
_symmetry.space_group_name_H-M   'P 1'
#
loop_
_entity.id
_entity.type
_entity.pdbx_description
1 polymer ?
#
loop_
_entity_poly.entity_id
_entity_poly.type
_entity_poly.pdbx_seq_one_letter_code
_entity_poly.pdbx_strand_id
1 'polypeptide(L)'
;MVLSRVPQHKPRVDGEQMFAILSHPACRPERKEQEKKGRLVSTPFSPSIPPSMTPRPLILHLDIDAFFASVEQLRNPRLAGQPVAVGSGVIASCSYEAREHGLKAGMPLGQALRKCPPLVIVRGHESIYRCYATRMFEICHNWSPLVEEHLDEAYCDLTGTERIYPDPAKEIARLRAQIHSTTGLTVTAGLGRNRMFARLIGKFHKPDGLGYLEPEQEEALLLRLPVENLPGVGPRTVEILANLGIEKVEQLRELSRSALAGLLGRNGEALYERCRGEDHRPIGGREIPRSIQRGTSFDEDVSCPRTLDAMIEYLAERAARNLRQRGLEAGGISLQIAHSDHRRDRRRIVLSPPTALDPSIIRAALALRRSMEGRRTAIRFVGIQLDRIRLAA
;
A
#
# COMPACT_ATOMS: atom_id res chain seq x y z
N MET A 1 -25.97 32.08 -19.02
CA MET A 1 -26.06 30.64 -18.85
C MET A 1 -25.14 30.29 -17.70
N VAL A 2 -25.72 30.09 -16.51
CA VAL A 2 -25.02 30.05 -15.21
C VAL A 2 -24.60 28.61 -14.96
N LEU A 3 -23.29 28.34 -14.98
CA LEU A 3 -22.74 27.05 -14.48
C LEU A 3 -22.62 27.13 -12.97
N SER A 4 -23.52 26.45 -12.28
CA SER A 4 -23.53 26.28 -10.83
C SER A 4 -22.27 25.55 -10.37
N ARG A 5 -21.53 26.17 -9.45
CA ARG A 5 -20.40 25.59 -8.73
C ARG A 5 -20.94 24.50 -7.78
N VAL A 6 -20.54 23.26 -8.01
CA VAL A 6 -20.71 22.16 -7.06
C VAL A 6 -19.77 22.39 -5.87
N PRO A 7 -20.26 22.36 -4.61
CA PRO A 7 -19.41 22.53 -3.44
C PRO A 7 -18.50 21.31 -3.27
N GLN A 8 -17.19 21.51 -3.30
CA GLN A 8 -16.18 20.47 -2.97
C GLN A 8 -15.99 20.39 -1.44
N HIS A 9 -17.00 20.04 -0.69
CA HIS A 9 -16.84 19.61 0.71
C HIS A 9 -17.23 18.14 0.81
N LYS A 10 -16.21 17.26 0.76
CA LYS A 10 -16.36 15.85 1.16
C LYS A 10 -16.22 15.78 2.69
N PRO A 11 -17.19 15.21 3.41
CA PRO A 11 -17.00 14.91 4.81
C PRO A 11 -15.93 13.81 4.92
N ARG A 12 -14.77 14.14 5.48
CA ARG A 12 -13.83 13.14 6.00
C ARG A 12 -14.41 12.64 7.31
N VAL A 13 -14.54 11.34 7.46
CA VAL A 13 -14.70 10.76 8.79
C VAL A 13 -13.35 10.91 9.47
N ASP A 14 -13.23 11.87 10.37
CA ASP A 14 -12.02 12.09 11.16
C ASP A 14 -11.80 10.90 12.09
N GLY A 15 -10.53 10.64 12.45
CA GLY A 15 -10.16 9.58 13.38
C GLY A 15 -10.96 9.60 14.69
N GLU A 16 -11.36 10.79 15.17
CA GLU A 16 -12.19 10.96 16.36
C GLU A 16 -13.61 10.37 16.18
N GLN A 17 -14.22 10.49 15.00
CA GLN A 17 -15.54 9.89 14.74
C GLN A 17 -15.47 8.37 14.69
N MET A 18 -14.37 7.81 14.18
CA MET A 18 -14.13 6.35 14.21
C MET A 18 -13.79 5.86 15.60
N PHE A 19 -13.06 6.63 16.40
CA PHE A 19 -12.81 6.32 17.81
C PHE A 19 -14.13 6.27 18.60
N ALA A 20 -15.05 7.18 18.33
CA ALA A 20 -16.39 7.16 18.91
C ALA A 20 -17.20 5.92 18.47
N ILE A 21 -17.02 5.41 17.27
CA ILE A 21 -17.66 4.17 16.80
C ILE A 21 -17.12 2.95 17.58
N LEU A 22 -15.82 2.85 17.78
CA LEU A 22 -15.17 1.75 18.49
C LEU A 22 -15.38 1.83 20.02
N SER A 23 -15.62 3.05 20.56
CA SER A 23 -15.87 3.31 21.99
C SER A 23 -17.35 3.21 22.37
N HIS A 24 -18.26 2.99 21.42
CA HIS A 24 -19.70 2.93 21.69
C HIS A 24 -20.03 1.71 22.56
N PRO A 25 -20.94 1.81 23.56
CA PRO A 25 -21.31 0.72 24.46
C PRO A 25 -21.74 -0.58 23.77
N ALA A 26 -22.35 -0.46 22.57
CA ALA A 26 -22.74 -1.61 21.74
C ALA A 26 -21.55 -2.41 21.16
N CYS A 27 -20.32 -1.90 21.25
CA CYS A 27 -19.10 -2.56 20.79
C CYS A 27 -18.25 -3.13 21.94
N ARG A 28 -18.73 -3.06 23.20
CA ARG A 28 -18.04 -3.69 24.32
C ARG A 28 -18.57 -5.10 24.53
N PRO A 29 -17.71 -6.13 24.62
CA PRO A 29 -18.14 -7.46 24.95
C PRO A 29 -18.69 -7.48 26.39
N GLU A 30 -19.92 -8.00 26.57
CA GLU A 30 -20.46 -8.26 27.90
C GLU A 30 -19.59 -9.31 28.60
N ARG A 31 -18.87 -8.91 29.64
CA ARG A 31 -18.24 -9.84 30.58
C ARG A 31 -19.35 -10.53 31.39
N LYS A 32 -19.71 -11.75 31.00
CA LYS A 32 -20.47 -12.63 31.85
C LYS A 32 -19.54 -13.24 32.89
N GLU A 33 -19.49 -12.64 34.07
CA GLU A 33 -18.99 -13.32 35.27
C GLU A 33 -19.91 -14.50 35.60
N GLN A 34 -19.42 -15.71 35.41
CA GLN A 34 -20.02 -16.89 35.97
C GLN A 34 -19.16 -17.38 37.15
N GLU A 35 -19.54 -16.97 38.37
CA GLU A 35 -19.19 -17.69 39.57
C GLU A 35 -19.87 -19.08 39.55
N LYS A 36 -19.08 -20.15 39.52
CA LYS A 36 -19.53 -21.46 39.90
C LYS A 36 -18.56 -22.07 40.92
N LYS A 37 -18.98 -22.04 42.20
CA LYS A 37 -18.54 -22.96 43.23
C LYS A 37 -18.99 -24.38 42.84
N GLY A 38 -18.09 -25.36 42.85
CA GLY A 38 -18.48 -26.75 42.62
C GLY A 38 -17.36 -27.76 42.75
N ARG A 39 -17.17 -28.28 43.97
CA ARG A 39 -16.83 -29.63 44.38
C ARG A 39 -15.86 -30.47 43.53
N LEU A 40 -14.70 -30.74 44.09
CA LEU A 40 -13.76 -31.78 43.65
C LEU A 40 -14.43 -33.18 43.67
N VAL A 41 -14.48 -33.83 42.52
CA VAL A 41 -14.67 -35.26 42.34
C VAL A 41 -13.52 -35.75 41.47
N SER A 42 -12.70 -36.62 42.05
CA SER A 42 -11.58 -37.31 41.39
C SER A 42 -12.11 -38.39 40.45
N THR A 43 -11.91 -38.22 39.16
CA THR A 43 -12.06 -39.28 38.15
C THR A 43 -10.76 -39.47 37.38
N PRO A 44 -10.44 -40.67 36.88
CA PRO A 44 -9.15 -40.98 36.30
C PRO A 44 -8.93 -40.24 34.96
N PHE A 45 -7.75 -39.68 34.82
CA PHE A 45 -7.26 -38.93 33.69
C PHE A 45 -7.16 -39.83 32.46
N SER A 46 -8.13 -39.74 31.57
CA SER A 46 -7.98 -40.16 30.18
C SER A 46 -7.55 -38.92 29.39
N PRO A 47 -6.44 -38.91 28.65
CA PRO A 47 -6.06 -37.74 27.84
C PRO A 47 -6.97 -37.67 26.62
N SER A 48 -8.14 -37.05 26.77
CA SER A 48 -8.88 -36.57 25.63
C SER A 48 -8.09 -35.40 25.02
N ILE A 49 -7.51 -35.61 23.85
CA ILE A 49 -6.96 -34.57 23.01
C ILE A 49 -8.10 -33.55 22.79
N PRO A 50 -7.92 -32.26 23.18
CA PRO A 50 -8.94 -31.28 22.93
C PRO A 50 -9.18 -31.18 21.43
N PRO A 51 -10.42 -30.88 20.97
CA PRO A 51 -10.71 -30.68 19.54
C PRO A 51 -9.72 -29.70 18.99
N SER A 52 -9.13 -30.01 17.84
CA SER A 52 -8.11 -29.20 17.14
C SER A 52 -8.57 -27.76 17.08
N MET A 53 -8.03 -26.91 17.93
CA MET A 53 -8.20 -25.45 17.77
C MET A 53 -7.49 -25.08 16.48
N THR A 54 -8.23 -24.91 15.40
CA THR A 54 -7.70 -24.25 14.22
C THR A 54 -7.18 -22.88 14.66
N PRO A 55 -5.89 -22.57 14.42
CA PRO A 55 -5.32 -21.28 14.81
C PRO A 55 -6.19 -20.14 14.28
N ARG A 56 -6.49 -19.16 15.11
CA ARG A 56 -7.25 -17.99 14.65
C ARG A 56 -6.34 -17.15 13.76
N PRO A 57 -6.76 -16.83 12.54
CA PRO A 57 -5.97 -15.94 11.68
C PRO A 57 -5.73 -14.61 12.39
N LEU A 58 -4.46 -14.20 12.46
CA LEU A 58 -4.06 -12.94 13.04
C LEU A 58 -2.98 -12.30 12.15
N ILE A 59 -3.35 -11.22 11.49
CA ILE A 59 -2.48 -10.47 10.59
C ILE A 59 -2.14 -9.13 11.22
N LEU A 60 -0.84 -8.82 11.23
CA LEU A 60 -0.31 -7.52 11.60
C LEU A 60 0.01 -6.74 10.33
N HIS A 61 -0.41 -5.49 10.26
CA HIS A 61 0.04 -4.49 9.31
C HIS A 61 0.83 -3.41 10.02
N LEU A 62 2.03 -3.13 9.56
CA LEU A 62 2.90 -2.03 10.00
C LEU A 62 3.12 -1.05 8.86
N ASP A 63 3.13 0.25 9.17
CA ASP A 63 3.32 1.30 8.18
C ASP A 63 4.13 2.45 8.82
N ILE A 64 5.27 2.81 8.22
CA ILE A 64 6.11 3.90 8.73
C ILE A 64 5.40 5.24 8.52
N ASP A 65 5.29 6.01 9.58
CA ASP A 65 4.55 7.27 9.57
C ASP A 65 5.26 8.35 8.75
N ALA A 66 4.56 8.91 7.73
CA ALA A 66 5.06 9.93 6.82
C ALA A 66 6.47 9.63 6.27
N PHE A 67 6.75 8.37 5.94
CA PHE A 67 8.05 7.73 5.77
C PHE A 67 9.18 8.65 5.27
N PHE A 68 9.14 9.10 4.00
CA PHE A 68 10.26 9.87 3.46
C PHE A 68 10.45 11.21 4.18
N ALA A 69 9.36 11.88 4.54
CA ALA A 69 9.43 13.15 5.27
C ALA A 69 10.01 12.94 6.68
N SER A 70 9.59 11.87 7.38
CA SER A 70 10.12 11.54 8.72
C SER A 70 11.61 11.18 8.66
N VAL A 71 12.07 10.47 7.64
CA VAL A 71 13.51 10.20 7.45
C VAL A 71 14.29 11.50 7.23
N GLU A 72 13.78 12.44 6.42
CA GLU A 72 14.47 13.71 6.20
C GLU A 72 14.47 14.59 7.46
N GLN A 73 13.38 14.63 8.23
CA GLN A 73 13.33 15.32 9.53
C GLN A 73 14.30 14.70 10.54
N LEU A 74 14.40 13.36 10.60
CA LEU A 74 15.34 12.64 11.47
C LEU A 74 16.81 12.95 11.13
N ARG A 75 17.13 13.01 9.83
CA ARG A 75 18.49 13.26 9.34
C ARG A 75 18.93 14.73 9.45
N ASN A 76 17.99 15.64 9.40
CA ASN A 76 18.25 17.06 9.50
C ASN A 76 17.35 17.68 10.57
N PRO A 77 17.90 17.88 11.80
CA PRO A 77 17.14 18.45 12.92
C PRO A 77 16.52 19.83 12.65
N ARG A 78 17.01 20.57 11.66
CA ARG A 78 16.41 21.85 11.25
C ARG A 78 15.05 21.70 10.59
N LEU A 79 14.72 20.50 10.13
CA LEU A 79 13.42 20.16 9.53
C LEU A 79 12.40 19.66 10.56
N ALA A 80 12.83 19.35 11.78
CA ALA A 80 11.94 18.90 12.85
C ALA A 80 10.88 19.98 13.16
N GLY A 81 9.61 19.56 13.17
CA GLY A 81 8.48 20.45 13.41
C GLY A 81 8.16 21.41 12.25
N GLN A 82 8.84 21.29 11.11
CA GLN A 82 8.57 22.10 9.93
C GLN A 82 7.64 21.34 8.96
N PRO A 83 6.79 22.06 8.19
CA PRO A 83 6.06 21.44 7.09
C PRO A 83 7.02 21.03 5.97
N VAL A 84 7.29 19.74 5.84
CA VAL A 84 8.23 19.17 4.87
C VAL A 84 7.47 18.36 3.83
N ALA A 85 7.83 18.52 2.56
CA ALA A 85 7.41 17.65 1.47
C ALA A 85 8.63 17.07 0.74
N VAL A 86 8.60 15.77 0.48
CA VAL A 86 9.61 15.08 -0.33
C VAL A 86 9.03 14.80 -1.70
N GLY A 87 9.75 15.18 -2.75
CA GLY A 87 9.33 14.91 -4.13
C GLY A 87 9.94 15.86 -5.16
N SER A 88 9.65 15.57 -6.44
CA SER A 88 9.94 16.42 -7.59
C SER A 88 8.69 16.49 -8.47
N GLY A 89 8.20 17.69 -8.77
CA GLY A 89 6.94 17.90 -9.49
C GLY A 89 5.68 17.63 -8.68
N VAL A 90 5.59 16.50 -7.99
CA VAL A 90 4.50 16.12 -7.07
C VAL A 90 5.06 15.68 -5.71
N ILE A 91 4.23 15.77 -4.67
CA ILE A 91 4.56 15.28 -3.34
C ILE A 91 4.56 13.74 -3.37
N ALA A 92 5.69 13.12 -3.04
CA ALA A 92 5.78 11.68 -2.80
C ALA A 92 5.40 11.34 -1.34
N SER A 93 5.89 12.13 -0.37
CA SER A 93 5.55 12.04 1.04
C SER A 93 5.56 13.44 1.67
N CYS A 94 4.75 13.67 2.69
CA CYS A 94 4.77 14.92 3.44
C CYS A 94 4.61 14.66 4.95
N SER A 95 5.26 15.52 5.73
CA SER A 95 5.22 15.49 7.19
C SER A 95 3.82 15.78 7.73
N TYR A 96 3.58 15.47 9.00
CA TYR A 96 2.27 15.72 9.61
C TYR A 96 1.98 17.22 9.70
N GLU A 97 2.96 18.04 9.96
CA GLU A 97 2.84 19.50 9.94
C GLU A 97 2.38 20.00 8.55
N ALA A 98 2.89 19.41 7.48
CA ALA A 98 2.42 19.74 6.13
C ALA A 98 0.99 19.24 5.88
N ARG A 99 0.60 18.09 6.45
CA ARG A 99 -0.76 17.56 6.34
C ARG A 99 -1.81 18.43 7.03
N GLU A 100 -1.47 19.11 8.13
CA GLU A 100 -2.33 20.09 8.80
C GLU A 100 -2.73 21.25 7.87
N HIS A 101 -1.85 21.62 6.93
CA HIS A 101 -2.16 22.57 5.87
C HIS A 101 -2.95 21.95 4.68
N GLY A 102 -3.44 20.71 4.82
CA GLY A 102 -4.21 20.01 3.80
C GLY A 102 -3.37 19.48 2.62
N LEU A 103 -2.05 19.33 2.80
CA LEU A 103 -1.18 18.72 1.82
C LEU A 103 -1.30 17.19 1.88
N LYS A 104 -1.11 16.53 0.73
CA LYS A 104 -1.15 15.07 0.62
C LYS A 104 -0.26 14.56 -0.50
N ALA A 105 0.17 13.31 -0.41
CA ALA A 105 0.88 12.63 -1.49
C ALA A 105 0.10 12.71 -2.82
N GLY A 106 0.82 12.88 -3.91
CA GLY A 106 0.25 13.09 -5.25
C GLY A 106 -0.16 14.54 -5.57
N MET A 107 -0.12 15.48 -4.61
CA MET A 107 -0.40 16.88 -4.87
C MET A 107 0.75 17.52 -5.65
N PRO A 108 0.48 18.31 -6.73
CA PRO A 108 1.50 19.08 -7.42
C PRO A 108 2.19 20.07 -6.49
N LEU A 109 3.53 20.16 -6.55
CA LEU A 109 4.32 21.05 -5.66
C LEU A 109 3.92 22.52 -5.78
N GLY A 110 3.61 23.00 -6.98
CA GLY A 110 3.11 24.37 -7.16
C GLY A 110 1.77 24.65 -6.47
N GLN A 111 0.89 23.64 -6.35
CA GLN A 111 -0.35 23.74 -5.57
C GLN A 111 -0.04 23.68 -4.08
N ALA A 112 0.90 22.82 -3.66
CA ALA A 112 1.31 22.68 -2.27
C ALA A 112 1.88 23.97 -1.69
N LEU A 113 2.78 24.64 -2.43
CA LEU A 113 3.37 25.93 -2.05
C LEU A 113 2.32 27.04 -1.87
N ARG A 114 1.28 27.05 -2.73
CA ARG A 114 0.17 28.01 -2.55
C ARG A 114 -0.64 27.76 -1.29
N LYS A 115 -0.78 26.50 -0.87
CA LYS A 115 -1.53 26.12 0.35
C LYS A 115 -0.70 26.29 1.62
N CYS A 116 0.59 26.06 1.52
CA CYS A 116 1.52 26.12 2.65
C CYS A 116 2.78 26.89 2.20
N PRO A 117 2.79 28.22 2.28
CA PRO A 117 3.94 29.03 1.88
C PRO A 117 5.27 28.69 2.60
N PRO A 118 5.27 28.31 3.90
CA PRO A 118 6.49 27.90 4.60
C PRO A 118 6.96 26.48 4.28
N LEU A 119 6.35 25.78 3.31
CA LEU A 119 6.68 24.41 2.97
C LEU A 119 8.14 24.27 2.52
N VAL A 120 8.87 23.39 3.21
CA VAL A 120 10.22 22.99 2.79
C VAL A 120 10.15 21.80 1.86
N ILE A 121 10.66 21.96 0.64
CA ILE A 121 10.69 20.87 -0.36
C ILE A 121 12.07 20.24 -0.35
N VAL A 122 12.13 18.91 -0.18
CA VAL A 122 13.36 18.12 -0.18
C VAL A 122 13.34 17.16 -1.37
N ARG A 123 14.46 17.06 -2.08
CA ARG A 123 14.67 15.97 -3.04
C ARG A 123 14.91 14.67 -2.29
N GLY A 124 14.17 13.62 -2.66
CA GLY A 124 14.26 12.33 -1.99
C GLY A 124 15.57 11.57 -2.28
N HIS A 125 16.00 10.75 -1.32
CA HIS A 125 17.19 9.90 -1.37
C HIS A 125 16.79 8.41 -1.26
N GLU A 126 16.36 7.80 -2.36
CA GLU A 126 15.81 6.42 -2.39
C GLU A 126 16.69 5.40 -1.66
N SER A 127 18.01 5.46 -1.83
CA SER A 127 18.95 4.53 -1.17
C SER A 127 18.92 4.62 0.34
N ILE A 128 18.75 5.83 0.88
CA ILE A 128 18.66 6.07 2.32
C ILE A 128 17.34 5.54 2.86
N TYR A 129 16.23 5.84 2.20
CA TYR A 129 14.91 5.34 2.59
C TYR A 129 14.90 3.81 2.61
N ARG A 130 15.50 3.18 1.61
CA ARG A 130 15.64 1.73 1.56
C ARG A 130 16.39 1.17 2.78
N CYS A 131 17.45 1.83 3.25
CA CYS A 131 18.15 1.40 4.47
C CYS A 131 17.25 1.37 5.69
N TYR A 132 16.42 2.41 5.88
CA TYR A 132 15.48 2.48 7.01
C TYR A 132 14.38 1.41 6.89
N ALA A 133 13.80 1.25 5.70
CA ALA A 133 12.80 0.21 5.45
C ALA A 133 13.36 -1.19 5.70
N THR A 134 14.56 -1.50 5.18
CA THR A 134 15.21 -2.81 5.38
C THR A 134 15.40 -3.12 6.87
N ARG A 135 15.83 -2.14 7.68
CA ARG A 135 15.97 -2.34 9.14
C ARG A 135 14.65 -2.67 9.81
N MET A 136 13.55 -2.02 9.41
CA MET A 136 12.21 -2.37 9.91
C MET A 136 11.84 -3.80 9.50
N PHE A 137 12.07 -4.19 8.24
CA PHE A 137 11.74 -5.54 7.76
C PHE A 137 12.56 -6.63 8.47
N GLU A 138 13.87 -6.41 8.70
CA GLU A 138 14.72 -7.31 9.48
C GLU A 138 14.16 -7.55 10.88
N ILE A 139 13.64 -6.50 11.54
CA ILE A 139 12.97 -6.64 12.82
C ILE A 139 11.69 -7.45 12.66
N CYS A 140 10.85 -7.18 11.66
CA CYS A 140 9.60 -7.92 11.41
C CYS A 140 9.85 -9.42 11.20
N HIS A 141 10.90 -9.81 10.49
CA HIS A 141 11.28 -11.20 10.28
C HIS A 141 11.67 -11.95 11.56
N ASN A 142 12.12 -11.24 12.59
CA ASN A 142 12.38 -11.84 13.91
C ASN A 142 11.09 -12.10 14.71
N TRP A 143 9.98 -11.47 14.34
CA TRP A 143 8.69 -11.55 15.03
C TRP A 143 7.68 -12.46 14.32
N SER A 144 7.81 -12.63 13.03
CA SER A 144 6.89 -13.44 12.23
C SER A 144 7.66 -14.32 11.25
N PRO A 145 7.26 -15.58 11.07
CA PRO A 145 7.87 -16.48 10.08
C PRO A 145 7.53 -16.08 8.63
N LEU A 146 6.46 -15.32 8.44
CA LEU A 146 5.99 -14.92 7.12
C LEU A 146 5.72 -13.42 7.09
N VAL A 147 6.59 -12.69 6.38
CA VAL A 147 6.54 -11.24 6.20
C VAL A 147 6.44 -10.90 4.72
N GLU A 148 5.49 -10.05 4.37
CA GLU A 148 5.36 -9.46 3.04
C GLU A 148 5.78 -7.99 3.11
N GLU A 149 6.87 -7.66 2.42
CA GLU A 149 7.49 -6.34 2.43
C GLU A 149 6.97 -5.47 1.28
N HIS A 150 6.62 -4.25 1.60
CA HIS A 150 6.36 -3.17 0.66
C HIS A 150 7.19 -1.95 1.07
N LEU A 151 7.30 -0.96 0.23
CA LEU A 151 8.20 0.20 0.37
C LEU A 151 8.38 0.71 1.82
N ASP A 152 7.30 0.94 2.54
CA ASP A 152 7.22 1.51 3.88
C ASP A 152 6.23 0.77 4.78
N GLU A 153 5.63 -0.30 4.28
CA GLU A 153 4.65 -1.11 5.01
C GLU A 153 5.02 -2.59 4.97
N ALA A 154 4.70 -3.32 6.03
CA ALA A 154 4.86 -4.76 6.12
C ALA A 154 3.56 -5.41 6.57
N TYR A 155 3.29 -6.61 6.04
CA TYR A 155 2.31 -7.51 6.60
C TYR A 155 3.03 -8.70 7.22
N CYS A 156 2.67 -9.03 8.45
CA CYS A 156 3.22 -10.18 9.17
C CYS A 156 2.08 -11.13 9.52
N ASP A 157 2.27 -12.41 9.23
CA ASP A 157 1.32 -13.44 9.66
C ASP A 157 1.70 -13.94 11.05
N LEU A 158 0.84 -13.65 12.03
CA LEU A 158 0.99 -14.06 13.42
C LEU A 158 0.05 -15.22 13.78
N THR A 159 -0.58 -15.86 12.78
CA THR A 159 -1.46 -17.00 12.98
C THR A 159 -0.70 -18.15 13.65
N GLY A 160 -1.25 -18.71 14.73
CA GLY A 160 -0.62 -19.80 15.47
C GLY A 160 0.46 -19.37 16.47
N THR A 161 0.66 -18.06 16.68
CA THR A 161 1.64 -17.53 17.64
C THR A 161 1.05 -17.22 19.02
N GLU A 162 -0.18 -17.64 19.31
CA GLU A 162 -0.92 -17.29 20.53
C GLU A 162 -0.19 -17.73 21.81
N ARG A 163 0.62 -18.80 21.74
CA ARG A 163 1.45 -19.25 22.87
C ARG A 163 2.69 -18.39 23.09
N ILE A 164 3.20 -17.78 22.02
CA ILE A 164 4.39 -16.89 22.05
C ILE A 164 3.95 -15.48 22.43
N TYR A 165 2.82 -15.05 21.88
CA TYR A 165 2.25 -13.71 22.04
C TYR A 165 0.83 -13.80 22.65
N PRO A 166 0.73 -14.08 23.96
CA PRO A 166 -0.58 -14.27 24.62
C PRO A 166 -1.41 -12.98 24.67
N ASP A 167 -0.77 -11.82 24.62
CA ASP A 167 -1.37 -10.48 24.49
C ASP A 167 -0.80 -9.80 23.25
N PRO A 168 -1.40 -10.00 22.07
CA PRO A 168 -0.86 -9.48 20.83
C PRO A 168 -0.68 -7.96 20.85
N ALA A 169 -1.61 -7.20 21.44
CA ALA A 169 -1.52 -5.75 21.48
C ALA A 169 -0.29 -5.27 22.26
N LYS A 170 -0.03 -5.88 23.41
CA LYS A 170 1.15 -5.58 24.24
C LYS A 170 2.45 -5.94 23.52
N GLU A 171 2.48 -7.08 22.86
CA GLU A 171 3.67 -7.53 22.14
C GLU A 171 3.95 -6.66 20.92
N ILE A 172 2.92 -6.22 20.19
CA ILE A 172 3.11 -5.30 19.06
C ILE A 172 3.52 -3.91 19.54
N ALA A 173 3.08 -3.46 20.71
CA ALA A 173 3.63 -2.24 21.31
C ALA A 173 5.15 -2.36 21.56
N ARG A 174 5.66 -3.53 22.00
CA ARG A 174 7.11 -3.81 22.13
C ARG A 174 7.82 -3.80 20.77
N LEU A 175 7.23 -4.43 19.76
CA LEU A 175 7.76 -4.42 18.39
C LEU A 175 7.91 -2.98 17.86
N ARG A 176 6.88 -2.15 18.03
CA ARG A 176 6.92 -0.73 17.64
C ARG A 176 8.03 0.03 18.37
N ALA A 177 8.16 -0.18 19.69
CA ALA A 177 9.23 0.41 20.48
C ALA A 177 10.63 -0.03 20.01
N GLN A 178 10.79 -1.30 19.63
CA GLN A 178 12.02 -1.84 19.06
C GLN A 178 12.36 -1.18 17.70
N ILE A 179 11.36 -1.04 16.81
CA ILE A 179 11.56 -0.35 15.53
C ILE A 179 11.97 1.10 15.78
N HIS A 180 11.27 1.81 16.67
CA HIS A 180 11.60 3.20 16.99
C HIS A 180 13.02 3.33 17.59
N SER A 181 13.40 2.50 18.54
CA SER A 181 14.74 2.55 19.16
C SER A 181 15.87 2.26 18.16
N THR A 182 15.58 1.42 17.13
CA THR A 182 16.59 1.03 16.13
C THR A 182 16.67 2.01 14.96
N THR A 183 15.55 2.61 14.58
CA THR A 183 15.46 3.44 13.35
C THR A 183 15.26 4.92 13.64
N GLY A 184 14.77 5.29 14.83
CA GLY A 184 14.30 6.63 15.16
C GLY A 184 12.95 7.00 14.52
N LEU A 185 12.31 6.08 13.79
CA LEU A 185 11.04 6.32 13.10
C LEU A 185 9.87 5.74 13.89
N THR A 186 8.74 6.41 13.86
CA THR A 186 7.47 5.85 14.36
C THR A 186 6.81 4.98 13.31
N VAL A 187 6.12 3.94 13.76
CA VAL A 187 5.30 3.08 12.92
C VAL A 187 3.91 2.94 13.50
N THR A 188 2.91 3.04 12.64
CA THR A 188 1.54 2.70 13.02
C THR A 188 1.27 1.23 12.75
N ALA A 189 0.65 0.55 13.71
CA ALA A 189 0.32 -0.86 13.65
C ALA A 189 -1.18 -1.10 13.63
N GLY A 190 -1.61 -2.11 12.90
CA GLY A 190 -2.98 -2.61 12.93
C GLY A 190 -3.02 -4.13 12.96
N LEU A 191 -3.82 -4.68 13.86
CA LEU A 191 -4.07 -6.12 14.01
C LEU A 191 -5.50 -6.45 13.60
N GLY A 192 -5.69 -7.54 12.86
CA GLY A 192 -6.99 -8.04 12.46
C GLY A 192 -6.90 -9.44 11.85
N ARG A 193 -8.03 -10.11 11.65
CA ARG A 193 -8.06 -11.50 11.12
C ARG A 193 -7.59 -11.64 9.67
N ASN A 194 -7.53 -10.55 8.91
CA ASN A 194 -7.02 -10.56 7.54
C ASN A 194 -6.34 -9.22 7.20
N ARG A 195 -5.69 -9.18 6.03
CA ARG A 195 -4.96 -8.00 5.52
C ARG A 195 -5.79 -6.72 5.49
N MET A 196 -7.06 -6.85 5.09
CA MET A 196 -7.95 -5.71 4.95
C MET A 196 -8.21 -5.07 6.30
N PHE A 197 -8.60 -5.85 7.30
CA PHE A 197 -8.88 -5.35 8.63
C PHE A 197 -7.63 -4.82 9.33
N ALA A 198 -6.51 -5.53 9.22
CA ALA A 198 -5.24 -5.09 9.78
C ALA A 198 -4.84 -3.69 9.23
N ARG A 199 -4.88 -3.52 7.90
CA ARG A 199 -4.58 -2.23 7.28
C ARG A 199 -5.60 -1.14 7.63
N LEU A 200 -6.87 -1.49 7.65
CA LEU A 200 -7.96 -0.55 7.92
C LEU A 200 -7.85 0.01 9.34
N ILE A 201 -7.70 -0.86 10.34
CA ILE A 201 -7.61 -0.42 11.73
C ILE A 201 -6.33 0.39 11.98
N GLY A 202 -5.19 0.00 11.40
CA GLY A 202 -3.97 0.78 11.43
C GLY A 202 -4.16 2.18 10.84
N LYS A 203 -4.84 2.31 9.69
CA LYS A 203 -5.12 3.61 9.06
C LYS A 203 -5.86 4.59 9.99
N PHE A 204 -6.77 4.10 10.83
CA PHE A 204 -7.52 4.93 11.77
C PHE A 204 -6.73 5.33 13.02
N HIS A 205 -5.62 4.66 13.29
CA HIS A 205 -4.76 4.94 14.42
C HIS A 205 -3.48 5.72 14.03
N LYS A 206 -3.36 6.18 12.78
CA LYS A 206 -2.23 7.04 12.38
C LYS A 206 -2.33 8.44 12.99
N PRO A 207 -1.21 9.07 13.40
CA PRO A 207 0.15 8.52 13.46
C PRO A 207 0.45 7.80 14.78
N ASP A 208 1.56 7.04 14.79
CA ASP A 208 2.17 6.39 15.97
C ASP A 208 1.17 5.63 16.86
N GLY A 209 0.16 5.05 16.22
CA GLY A 209 -0.91 4.34 16.89
C GLY A 209 -0.81 2.81 16.79
N LEU A 210 -1.61 2.15 17.60
CA LEU A 210 -1.84 0.71 17.56
C LEU A 210 -3.34 0.43 17.64
N GLY A 211 -3.88 -0.19 16.60
CA GLY A 211 -5.25 -0.67 16.57
C GLY A 211 -5.31 -2.19 16.57
N TYR A 212 -6.22 -2.74 17.35
CA TYR A 212 -6.57 -4.16 17.28
C TYR A 212 -8.07 -4.27 17.04
N LEU A 213 -8.44 -4.91 15.95
CA LEU A 213 -9.83 -5.17 15.60
C LEU A 213 -10.17 -6.60 15.97
N GLU A 214 -10.95 -6.75 17.01
CA GLU A 214 -11.48 -8.05 17.45
C GLU A 214 -12.61 -8.51 16.50
N PRO A 215 -12.79 -9.82 16.27
CA PRO A 215 -13.81 -10.35 15.36
C PRO A 215 -15.23 -9.83 15.64
N GLU A 216 -15.56 -9.63 16.91
CA GLU A 216 -16.86 -9.17 17.37
C GLU A 216 -17.16 -7.71 16.96
N GLN A 217 -16.12 -6.94 16.66
CA GLN A 217 -16.20 -5.53 16.26
C GLN A 217 -16.27 -5.33 14.74
N GLU A 218 -15.88 -6.35 13.95
CA GLU A 218 -15.71 -6.25 12.50
C GLU A 218 -16.99 -5.82 11.77
N GLU A 219 -18.11 -6.43 12.11
CA GLU A 219 -19.40 -6.15 11.46
C GLU A 219 -19.85 -4.72 11.73
N ALA A 220 -19.76 -4.27 12.99
CA ALA A 220 -20.14 -2.91 13.38
C ALA A 220 -19.25 -1.85 12.70
N LEU A 221 -17.96 -2.16 12.53
CA LEU A 221 -17.02 -1.31 11.79
C LEU A 221 -17.40 -1.22 10.31
N LEU A 222 -17.62 -2.38 9.66
CA LEU A 222 -17.92 -2.44 8.23
C LEU A 222 -19.19 -1.69 7.85
N LEU A 223 -20.29 -1.88 8.58
CA LEU A 223 -21.57 -1.27 8.24
C LEU A 223 -21.50 0.27 8.21
N ARG A 224 -20.68 0.86 9.07
CA ARG A 224 -20.52 2.32 9.15
C ARG A 224 -19.42 2.88 8.27
N LEU A 225 -18.61 2.00 7.66
CA LEU A 225 -17.44 2.40 6.90
C LEU A 225 -17.84 3.10 5.60
N PRO A 226 -17.30 4.30 5.28
CA PRO A 226 -17.40 4.88 3.96
C PRO A 226 -16.75 3.96 2.91
N VAL A 227 -17.39 3.79 1.74
CA VAL A 227 -16.91 2.88 0.68
C VAL A 227 -15.50 3.21 0.20
N GLU A 228 -15.09 4.47 0.26
CA GLU A 228 -13.75 4.93 -0.13
C GLU A 228 -12.61 4.35 0.74
N ASN A 229 -12.94 3.83 1.91
CA ASN A 229 -11.97 3.19 2.80
C ASN A 229 -11.73 1.72 2.47
N LEU A 230 -12.61 1.09 1.69
CA LEU A 230 -12.39 -0.30 1.27
C LEU A 230 -11.23 -0.42 0.28
N PRO A 231 -10.32 -1.38 0.46
CA PRO A 231 -9.28 -1.65 -0.52
C PRO A 231 -9.86 -1.94 -1.92
N GLY A 232 -9.32 -1.27 -2.94
CA GLY A 232 -9.80 -1.40 -4.32
C GLY A 232 -10.86 -0.37 -4.72
N VAL A 233 -11.30 0.48 -3.80
CA VAL A 233 -12.16 1.62 -4.11
C VAL A 233 -11.30 2.86 -4.31
N GLY A 234 -11.03 3.19 -5.56
CA GLY A 234 -10.33 4.41 -5.97
C GLY A 234 -11.31 5.54 -6.34
N PRO A 235 -10.81 6.75 -6.67
CA PRO A 235 -11.66 7.92 -6.96
C PRO A 235 -12.74 7.66 -8.03
N ARG A 236 -12.40 6.93 -9.10
CA ARG A 236 -13.37 6.56 -10.15
C ARG A 236 -14.45 5.62 -9.62
N THR A 237 -14.11 4.66 -8.77
CA THR A 237 -15.09 3.76 -8.18
C THR A 237 -15.99 4.50 -7.20
N VAL A 238 -15.44 5.43 -6.41
CA VAL A 238 -16.20 6.32 -5.54
C VAL A 238 -17.24 7.11 -6.36
N GLU A 239 -16.83 7.71 -7.48
CA GLU A 239 -17.72 8.47 -8.35
C GLU A 239 -18.86 7.60 -8.90
N ILE A 240 -18.56 6.39 -9.37
CA ILE A 240 -19.57 5.44 -9.88
C ILE A 240 -20.56 5.07 -8.77
N LEU A 241 -20.09 4.74 -7.56
CA LEU A 241 -20.94 4.36 -6.43
C LEU A 241 -21.77 5.56 -5.93
N ALA A 242 -21.19 6.75 -5.87
CA ALA A 242 -21.90 7.97 -5.47
C ALA A 242 -23.06 8.31 -6.43
N ASN A 243 -22.88 8.09 -7.74
CA ASN A 243 -23.96 8.27 -8.73
C ASN A 243 -25.14 7.29 -8.52
N LEU A 244 -24.92 6.21 -7.77
CA LEU A 244 -25.96 5.24 -7.37
C LEU A 244 -26.47 5.50 -5.93
N GLY A 245 -26.03 6.58 -5.28
CA GLY A 245 -26.39 6.88 -3.90
C GLY A 245 -25.70 5.99 -2.86
N ILE A 246 -24.60 5.31 -3.23
CA ILE A 246 -23.87 4.37 -2.37
C ILE A 246 -22.63 5.07 -1.81
N GLU A 247 -22.67 5.43 -0.55
CA GLU A 247 -21.59 6.11 0.17
C GLU A 247 -20.99 5.24 1.30
N LYS A 248 -21.77 4.30 1.85
CA LYS A 248 -21.37 3.41 2.95
C LYS A 248 -21.35 1.95 2.52
N VAL A 249 -20.56 1.17 3.25
CA VAL A 249 -20.45 -0.28 3.03
C VAL A 249 -21.79 -1.00 3.25
N GLU A 250 -22.59 -0.55 4.19
CA GLU A 250 -23.94 -1.05 4.42
C GLU A 250 -24.77 -1.07 3.12
N GLN A 251 -24.85 0.08 2.44
CA GLN A 251 -25.57 0.21 1.16
C GLN A 251 -24.95 -0.63 0.04
N LEU A 252 -23.60 -0.74 0.03
CA LEU A 252 -22.89 -1.55 -0.96
C LEU A 252 -23.23 -3.04 -0.82
N ARG A 253 -23.48 -3.52 0.41
CA ARG A 253 -23.83 -4.92 0.71
C ARG A 253 -25.21 -5.33 0.17
N GLU A 254 -26.11 -4.39 -0.09
CA GLU A 254 -27.40 -4.63 -0.70
C GLU A 254 -27.28 -5.10 -2.16
N LEU A 255 -26.16 -4.76 -2.83
CA LEU A 255 -25.93 -5.18 -4.20
C LEU A 255 -25.52 -6.65 -4.29
N SER A 256 -26.09 -7.34 -5.27
CA SER A 256 -25.70 -8.74 -5.58
C SER A 256 -24.28 -8.80 -6.15
N ARG A 257 -23.66 -9.99 -6.08
CA ARG A 257 -22.34 -10.25 -6.70
C ARG A 257 -22.38 -9.96 -8.20
N SER A 258 -23.45 -10.36 -8.89
CA SER A 258 -23.61 -10.14 -10.32
C SER A 258 -23.76 -8.66 -10.68
N ALA A 259 -24.49 -7.88 -9.87
CA ALA A 259 -24.62 -6.44 -10.07
C ALA A 259 -23.28 -5.73 -9.92
N LEU A 260 -22.51 -6.03 -8.88
CA LEU A 260 -21.16 -5.47 -8.68
C LEU A 260 -20.19 -5.90 -9.77
N ALA A 261 -20.22 -7.17 -10.20
CA ALA A 261 -19.39 -7.66 -11.30
C ALA A 261 -19.75 -6.99 -12.62
N GLY A 262 -21.04 -6.78 -12.93
CA GLY A 262 -21.49 -6.03 -14.10
C GLY A 262 -21.05 -4.57 -14.09
N LEU A 263 -21.08 -3.92 -12.91
CA LEU A 263 -20.73 -2.52 -12.77
C LEU A 263 -19.20 -2.25 -12.81
N LEU A 264 -18.40 -3.10 -12.17
CA LEU A 264 -16.98 -2.87 -11.90
C LEU A 264 -16.06 -4.01 -12.38
N GLY A 265 -16.60 -5.01 -13.08
CA GLY A 265 -15.85 -6.19 -13.54
C GLY A 265 -15.25 -6.99 -12.39
N ARG A 266 -14.02 -7.50 -12.57
CA ARG A 266 -13.29 -8.25 -11.53
C ARG A 266 -13.10 -7.49 -10.22
N ASN A 267 -13.02 -6.15 -10.28
CA ASN A 267 -12.94 -5.35 -9.07
C ASN A 267 -14.25 -5.40 -8.29
N GLY A 268 -15.39 -5.49 -8.98
CA GLY A 268 -16.70 -5.64 -8.35
C GLY A 268 -16.84 -6.97 -7.60
N GLU A 269 -16.35 -8.07 -8.16
CA GLU A 269 -16.31 -9.37 -7.48
C GLU A 269 -15.50 -9.30 -6.17
N ALA A 270 -14.30 -8.73 -6.25
CA ALA A 270 -13.46 -8.55 -5.07
C ALA A 270 -14.09 -7.59 -4.04
N LEU A 271 -14.84 -6.59 -4.50
CA LEU A 271 -15.52 -5.65 -3.62
C LEU A 271 -16.71 -6.28 -2.91
N TYR A 272 -17.43 -7.20 -3.58
CA TYR A 272 -18.50 -8.00 -3.00
C TYR A 272 -18.03 -8.80 -1.77
N GLU A 273 -16.82 -9.38 -1.84
CA GLU A 273 -16.21 -10.12 -0.74
C GLU A 273 -15.75 -9.15 0.38
N ARG A 274 -15.02 -8.11 0.00
CA ARG A 274 -14.46 -7.14 0.96
C ARG A 274 -15.52 -6.38 1.76
N CYS A 275 -16.63 -6.01 1.15
CA CYS A 275 -17.72 -5.35 1.91
C CYS A 275 -18.39 -6.30 2.94
N ARG A 276 -18.12 -7.61 2.87
CA ARG A 276 -18.54 -8.64 3.83
C ARG A 276 -17.42 -9.07 4.79
N GLY A 277 -16.29 -8.35 4.77
CA GLY A 277 -15.16 -8.62 5.63
C GLY A 277 -14.21 -9.70 5.13
N GLU A 278 -14.43 -10.21 3.91
CA GLU A 278 -13.62 -11.30 3.37
C GLU A 278 -12.47 -10.78 2.50
N ASP A 279 -11.26 -11.18 2.87
CA ASP A 279 -10.03 -10.93 2.10
C ASP A 279 -9.12 -12.15 2.17
N HIS A 280 -9.23 -13.00 1.17
CA HIS A 280 -8.53 -14.29 1.10
C HIS A 280 -7.11 -14.18 0.51
N ARG A 281 -6.59 -12.98 0.32
CA ARG A 281 -5.23 -12.81 -0.18
C ARG A 281 -4.23 -13.26 0.88
N PRO A 282 -3.39 -14.27 0.60
CA PRO A 282 -2.39 -14.72 1.57
C PRO A 282 -1.36 -13.61 1.85
N ILE A 283 -0.69 -13.71 2.99
CA ILE A 283 0.54 -12.98 3.26
C ILE A 283 1.69 -13.71 2.56
N GLY A 284 2.63 -12.96 2.05
CA GLY A 284 3.74 -13.46 1.25
C GLY A 284 3.68 -12.93 -0.17
N GLY A 285 4.79 -12.38 -0.61
CA GLY A 285 4.95 -11.90 -1.98
C GLY A 285 4.95 -13.06 -2.97
N ARG A 286 4.72 -12.77 -4.24
CA ARG A 286 4.98 -13.73 -5.30
C ARG A 286 6.48 -13.92 -5.44
N GLU A 287 6.94 -15.14 -5.43
CA GLU A 287 8.34 -15.46 -5.74
C GLU A 287 8.75 -14.90 -7.12
N ILE A 288 7.87 -15.07 -8.11
CA ILE A 288 8.06 -14.55 -9.46
C ILE A 288 7.10 -13.37 -9.69
N PRO A 289 7.61 -12.14 -9.88
CA PRO A 289 6.78 -10.98 -10.18
C PRO A 289 6.11 -11.12 -11.56
N ARG A 290 4.93 -10.55 -11.74
CA ARG A 290 4.26 -10.54 -13.06
C ARG A 290 5.02 -9.73 -14.09
N SER A 291 5.66 -8.65 -13.65
CA SER A 291 6.46 -7.76 -14.49
C SER A 291 7.49 -7.00 -13.66
N ILE A 292 8.56 -6.56 -14.32
CA ILE A 292 9.56 -5.62 -13.80
C ILE A 292 9.47 -4.36 -14.64
N GLN A 293 9.27 -3.21 -14.01
CA GLN A 293 9.16 -1.92 -14.68
C GLN A 293 10.24 -0.96 -14.19
N ARG A 294 10.80 -0.20 -15.13
CA ARG A 294 11.68 0.95 -14.87
C ARG A 294 11.24 2.10 -15.76
N GLY A 295 11.15 3.29 -15.20
CA GLY A 295 10.74 4.47 -15.94
C GLY A 295 11.13 5.73 -15.20
N THR A 296 11.19 6.84 -15.93
CA THR A 296 11.49 8.15 -15.39
C THR A 296 10.73 9.23 -16.16
N SER A 297 10.36 10.30 -15.44
CA SER A 297 9.99 11.57 -16.07
C SER A 297 11.23 12.42 -16.18
N PHE A 298 11.36 13.16 -17.28
CA PHE A 298 12.42 14.13 -17.45
C PHE A 298 12.07 15.41 -16.69
N ASP A 299 13.08 16.08 -16.12
CA ASP A 299 12.91 17.40 -15.48
C ASP A 299 12.47 18.45 -16.50
N GLU A 300 13.03 18.37 -17.72
CA GLU A 300 12.62 19.13 -18.90
C GLU A 300 12.24 18.18 -20.03
N ASP A 301 11.19 18.52 -20.79
CA ASP A 301 10.70 17.68 -21.89
C ASP A 301 11.77 17.51 -22.98
N VAL A 302 12.09 16.28 -23.38
CA VAL A 302 13.19 15.92 -24.26
C VAL A 302 12.72 15.77 -25.71
N SER A 303 13.39 16.48 -26.63
CA SER A 303 13.19 16.34 -28.08
C SER A 303 14.36 15.64 -28.79
N CYS A 304 15.51 15.54 -28.14
CA CYS A 304 16.72 14.95 -28.72
C CYS A 304 16.63 13.42 -28.75
N PRO A 305 16.66 12.75 -29.92
CA PRO A 305 16.60 11.29 -30.01
C PRO A 305 17.73 10.59 -29.27
N ARG A 306 18.96 11.14 -29.32
CA ARG A 306 20.13 10.55 -28.65
C ARG A 306 19.96 10.50 -27.12
N THR A 307 19.43 11.58 -26.52
CA THR A 307 19.14 11.64 -25.08
C THR A 307 18.08 10.62 -24.69
N LEU A 308 17.04 10.46 -25.52
CA LEU A 308 16.01 9.46 -25.31
C LEU A 308 16.54 8.03 -25.40
N ASP A 309 17.37 7.75 -26.45
CA ASP A 309 17.98 6.42 -26.63
C ASP A 309 18.89 6.06 -25.46
N ALA A 310 19.75 6.97 -25.02
CA ALA A 310 20.61 6.76 -23.85
C ALA A 310 19.82 6.48 -22.57
N MET A 311 18.68 7.17 -22.35
CA MET A 311 17.81 6.90 -21.22
C MET A 311 17.12 5.53 -21.34
N ILE A 312 16.70 5.13 -22.53
CA ILE A 312 16.12 3.81 -22.79
C ILE A 312 17.13 2.71 -22.48
N GLU A 313 18.38 2.86 -22.94
CA GLU A 313 19.48 1.92 -22.64
C GLU A 313 19.69 1.80 -21.13
N TYR A 314 19.83 2.91 -20.42
CA TYR A 314 19.98 2.94 -18.97
C TYR A 314 18.85 2.24 -18.23
N LEU A 315 17.58 2.48 -18.63
CA LEU A 315 16.42 1.84 -18.01
C LEU A 315 16.36 0.34 -18.33
N ALA A 316 16.79 -0.06 -19.55
CA ALA A 316 16.86 -1.45 -19.98
C ALA A 316 17.89 -2.23 -19.14
N GLU A 317 19.10 -1.68 -18.96
CA GLU A 317 20.14 -2.27 -18.10
C GLU A 317 19.66 -2.46 -16.66
N ARG A 318 19.02 -1.44 -16.08
CA ARG A 318 18.48 -1.52 -14.72
C ARG A 318 17.37 -2.56 -14.59
N ALA A 319 16.54 -2.73 -15.60
CA ALA A 319 15.50 -3.75 -15.62
C ALA A 319 16.10 -5.15 -15.76
N ALA A 320 17.06 -5.33 -16.67
CA ALA A 320 17.77 -6.58 -16.88
C ALA A 320 18.59 -6.99 -15.65
N ARG A 321 19.29 -6.04 -15.02
CA ARG A 321 20.01 -6.28 -13.76
C ARG A 321 19.08 -6.81 -12.67
N ASN A 322 17.85 -6.27 -12.55
CA ASN A 322 16.87 -6.74 -11.56
C ASN A 322 16.40 -8.17 -11.84
N LEU A 323 16.27 -8.57 -13.13
CA LEU A 323 16.03 -9.97 -13.51
C LEU A 323 17.16 -10.88 -13.02
N ARG A 324 18.40 -10.55 -13.40
CA ARG A 324 19.57 -11.37 -13.06
C ARG A 324 19.77 -11.53 -11.55
N GLN A 325 19.59 -10.45 -10.77
CA GLN A 325 19.70 -10.50 -9.30
C GLN A 325 18.70 -11.45 -8.65
N ARG A 326 17.61 -11.79 -9.36
CA ARG A 326 16.55 -12.69 -8.89
C ARG A 326 16.58 -14.06 -9.58
N GLY A 327 17.55 -14.33 -10.43
CA GLY A 327 17.58 -15.56 -11.21
C GLY A 327 16.42 -15.68 -12.19
N LEU A 328 15.95 -14.54 -12.76
CA LEU A 328 14.79 -14.48 -13.63
C LEU A 328 15.14 -14.06 -15.04
N GLU A 329 14.30 -14.40 -16.00
CA GLU A 329 14.33 -13.93 -17.38
C GLU A 329 12.94 -13.46 -17.86
N ALA A 330 12.90 -12.63 -18.89
CA ALA A 330 11.66 -12.06 -19.45
C ALA A 330 11.39 -12.59 -20.84
N GLY A 331 10.15 -12.97 -21.12
CA GLY A 331 9.64 -13.37 -22.44
C GLY A 331 8.93 -12.24 -23.20
N GLY A 332 8.89 -11.04 -22.67
CA GLY A 332 8.29 -9.89 -23.31
C GLY A 332 8.81 -8.56 -22.81
N ILE A 333 8.83 -7.56 -23.67
CA ILE A 333 9.19 -6.18 -23.37
C ILE A 333 8.19 -5.21 -23.95
N SER A 334 7.84 -4.20 -23.17
CA SER A 334 7.04 -3.05 -23.60
C SER A 334 7.82 -1.76 -23.37
N LEU A 335 7.74 -0.84 -24.32
CA LEU A 335 8.18 0.54 -24.17
C LEU A 335 6.96 1.45 -24.11
N GLN A 336 6.94 2.34 -23.13
CA GLN A 336 5.94 3.39 -22.97
C GLN A 336 6.60 4.75 -23.05
N ILE A 337 6.01 5.65 -23.83
CA ILE A 337 6.44 7.05 -23.95
C ILE A 337 5.22 7.93 -23.64
N ALA A 338 5.41 8.96 -22.81
CA ALA A 338 4.43 10.02 -22.64
C ALA A 338 5.00 11.34 -23.18
N HIS A 339 4.21 12.01 -23.99
CA HIS A 339 4.58 13.27 -24.64
C HIS A 339 4.21 14.49 -23.79
N SER A 340 4.72 15.66 -24.13
CA SER A 340 4.42 16.94 -23.48
C SER A 340 2.94 17.31 -23.52
N ASP A 341 2.21 16.84 -24.52
CA ASP A 341 0.74 16.99 -24.67
C ASP A 341 -0.06 15.95 -23.87
N HIS A 342 0.59 15.23 -22.95
CA HIS A 342 0.03 14.17 -22.10
C HIS A 342 -0.46 12.91 -22.84
N ARG A 343 -0.31 12.80 -24.14
CA ARG A 343 -0.60 11.57 -24.86
C ARG A 343 0.45 10.52 -24.54
N ARG A 344 -0.01 9.26 -24.49
CA ARG A 344 0.83 8.11 -24.16
C ARG A 344 0.77 7.09 -25.26
N ASP A 345 1.95 6.67 -25.71
CA ASP A 345 2.13 5.60 -26.68
C ASP A 345 2.78 4.41 -25.98
N ARG A 346 2.31 3.20 -26.31
CA ARG A 346 2.89 1.97 -25.80
C ARG A 346 2.98 0.94 -26.91
N ARG A 347 4.14 0.33 -27.03
CA ARG A 347 4.41 -0.78 -27.94
C ARG A 347 4.99 -1.94 -27.17
N ARG A 348 4.75 -3.16 -27.66
CA ARG A 348 5.20 -4.40 -27.02
C ARG A 348 5.68 -5.40 -28.07
N ILE A 349 6.76 -6.13 -27.75
CA ILE A 349 7.22 -7.29 -28.53
C ILE A 349 7.50 -8.48 -27.60
N VAL A 350 7.52 -9.67 -28.19
CA VAL A 350 7.93 -10.91 -27.52
C VAL A 350 9.44 -11.07 -27.65
N LEU A 351 10.09 -11.48 -26.57
CA LEU A 351 11.50 -11.87 -26.57
C LEU A 351 11.57 -13.39 -26.77
N SER A 352 12.21 -13.82 -27.83
CA SER A 352 12.39 -15.23 -28.15
C SER A 352 13.85 -15.49 -28.58
N PRO A 353 14.59 -16.29 -27.82
CA PRO A 353 14.22 -16.88 -26.53
C PRO A 353 14.03 -15.81 -25.42
N PRO A 354 13.34 -16.14 -24.29
CA PRO A 354 13.34 -15.31 -23.10
C PRO A 354 14.77 -15.05 -22.62
N THR A 355 15.00 -13.85 -22.03
CA THR A 355 16.35 -13.43 -21.72
C THR A 355 16.43 -12.43 -20.56
N ALA A 356 17.59 -12.39 -19.88
CA ALA A 356 17.99 -11.36 -18.93
C ALA A 356 19.24 -10.58 -19.39
N LEU A 357 19.67 -10.77 -20.64
CA LEU A 357 20.88 -10.17 -21.20
C LEU A 357 20.63 -8.71 -21.60
N ASP A 358 21.48 -7.80 -21.14
CA ASP A 358 21.40 -6.38 -21.45
C ASP A 358 21.35 -6.11 -22.96
N PRO A 359 22.26 -6.67 -23.82
CA PRO A 359 22.26 -6.35 -25.25
C PRO A 359 20.94 -6.75 -25.95
N SER A 360 20.32 -7.85 -25.52
CA SER A 360 19.06 -8.32 -26.11
C SER A 360 17.89 -7.41 -25.73
N ILE A 361 17.81 -7.02 -24.46
CA ILE A 361 16.76 -6.15 -23.93
C ILE A 361 16.91 -4.74 -24.48
N ILE A 362 18.12 -4.19 -24.53
CA ILE A 362 18.43 -2.88 -25.12
C ILE A 362 18.04 -2.84 -26.60
N ARG A 363 18.49 -3.82 -27.39
CA ARG A 363 18.18 -3.91 -28.84
C ARG A 363 16.65 -3.93 -29.06
N ALA A 364 15.93 -4.70 -28.25
CA ALA A 364 14.48 -4.79 -28.33
C ALA A 364 13.80 -3.47 -27.95
N ALA A 365 14.27 -2.79 -26.92
CA ALA A 365 13.75 -1.49 -26.49
C ALA A 365 13.96 -0.40 -27.55
N LEU A 366 15.16 -0.34 -28.13
CA LEU A 366 15.47 0.62 -29.20
C LEU A 366 14.70 0.31 -30.51
N ALA A 367 14.46 -0.97 -30.82
CA ALA A 367 13.59 -1.36 -31.93
C ALA A 367 12.15 -0.87 -31.72
N LEU A 368 11.60 -1.03 -30.49
CA LEU A 368 10.30 -0.49 -30.15
C LEU A 368 10.26 1.03 -30.29
N ARG A 369 11.28 1.76 -29.82
CA ARG A 369 11.36 3.22 -29.96
C ARG A 369 11.29 3.64 -31.44
N ARG A 370 12.09 3.00 -32.30
CA ARG A 370 12.08 3.27 -33.74
C ARG A 370 10.71 3.03 -34.38
N SER A 371 9.98 2.00 -33.92
CA SER A 371 8.61 1.73 -34.41
C SER A 371 7.57 2.77 -33.96
N MET A 372 7.93 3.63 -33.00
CA MET A 372 7.07 4.70 -32.45
C MET A 372 7.41 6.09 -33.05
N GLU A 373 8.27 6.15 -34.06
CA GLU A 373 8.60 7.40 -34.77
C GLU A 373 7.39 7.93 -35.53
N GLY A 374 7.24 9.24 -35.53
CA GLY A 374 6.14 9.94 -36.24
C GLY A 374 5.59 11.17 -35.53
N ARG A 375 5.85 11.32 -34.23
CA ARG A 375 5.43 12.52 -33.48
C ARG A 375 6.62 13.45 -33.25
N ARG A 376 6.40 14.74 -33.51
CA ARG A 376 7.42 15.78 -33.25
C ARG A 376 7.30 16.44 -31.86
N THR A 377 6.34 16.00 -31.02
CA THR A 377 6.17 16.50 -29.65
C THR A 377 7.28 16.01 -28.73
N ALA A 378 7.79 16.87 -27.87
CA ALA A 378 8.77 16.54 -26.86
C ALA A 378 8.26 15.43 -25.91
N ILE A 379 9.17 14.70 -25.31
CA ILE A 379 8.89 13.53 -24.48
C ILE A 379 9.10 13.89 -23.01
N ARG A 380 8.08 13.67 -22.19
CA ARG A 380 8.05 13.93 -20.77
C ARG A 380 8.42 12.71 -19.93
N PHE A 381 8.06 11.51 -20.38
CA PHE A 381 8.27 10.28 -19.65
C PHE A 381 8.63 9.16 -20.60
N VAL A 382 9.55 8.29 -20.15
CA VAL A 382 9.87 7.03 -20.80
C VAL A 382 9.93 5.90 -19.76
N GLY A 383 9.39 4.73 -20.14
CA GLY A 383 9.39 3.56 -19.26
C GLY A 383 9.45 2.26 -20.02
N ILE A 384 10.18 1.30 -19.44
CA ILE A 384 10.31 -0.08 -19.93
C ILE A 384 9.61 -0.99 -18.94
N GLN A 385 8.84 -1.94 -19.46
CA GLN A 385 8.26 -3.02 -18.69
C GLN A 385 8.65 -4.36 -19.31
N LEU A 386 9.26 -5.22 -18.51
CA LEU A 386 9.53 -6.60 -18.80
C LEU A 386 8.41 -7.46 -18.25
N ASP A 387 7.87 -8.37 -19.04
CA ASP A 387 6.76 -9.26 -18.67
C ASP A 387 7.02 -10.71 -19.10
N ARG A 388 6.06 -11.63 -18.83
CA ARG A 388 6.26 -13.08 -19.00
C ARG A 388 7.50 -13.55 -18.28
N ILE A 389 7.61 -13.12 -17.01
CA ILE A 389 8.76 -13.43 -16.16
C ILE A 389 8.70 -14.92 -15.77
N ARG A 390 9.87 -15.59 -15.82
CA ARG A 390 10.06 -16.98 -15.40
C ARG A 390 11.43 -17.14 -14.76
N LEU A 391 11.67 -18.25 -14.10
CA LEU A 391 13.01 -18.63 -13.65
C LEU A 391 13.94 -18.77 -14.86
N ALA A 392 15.18 -18.31 -14.71
CA ALA A 392 16.21 -18.54 -15.68
C ALA A 392 16.52 -20.05 -15.72
N ALA A 393 16.71 -20.58 -16.95
CA ALA A 393 17.02 -21.99 -17.16
C ALA A 393 18.46 -22.31 -16.74
#